data_889ecfb9db617a96b69102c1a2cdd06d
#
_entry.id   889ecfb9db617a96b69102c1a2cdd06d
#
_cell.length_a   1.000
_cell.length_b   1.000
_cell.length_c   1.000
_cell.angle_alpha   90.00
_cell.angle_beta   90.00
_cell.angle_gamma   90.00
#
_symmetry.space_group_name_H-M   'P 1'
#
loop_
_entity.id
_entity.type
_entity.pdbx_description
1 polymer ?
#
loop_
_entity_poly.entity_id
_entity_poly.type
_entity_poly.pdbx_seq_one_letter_code
_entity_poly.pdbx_strand_id
1 'polypeptide(L)'
;MNKSNSVKRELAKINYRVHTDAIKENIIIPLEISKEKASVVYASEADVLNVAMFGMTAKEWREKNPDKKGNIRDYAEVSQLVCLSNLENLNAYLIDNGVGQQERLIELNKSAIRQMKVFETENLKLTDGVSDTLNNNQVNK
;
A
#
# COMPACT_ATOMS: atom_id res chain seq x y z
N MET A 1 -11.19 -1.61 21.84
CA MET A 1 -10.19 -1.82 20.78
C MET A 1 -8.85 -2.14 21.39
N ASN A 2 -8.18 -3.16 20.92
CA ASN A 2 -6.92 -3.57 21.53
C ASN A 2 -5.74 -2.72 21.01
N LYS A 3 -4.62 -2.82 21.73
CA LYS A 3 -3.40 -2.06 21.41
C LYS A 3 -2.85 -2.39 20.01
N SER A 4 -2.98 -3.65 19.59
CA SER A 4 -2.50 -4.10 18.27
C SER A 4 -3.16 -3.33 17.13
N ASN A 5 -4.48 -3.14 17.19
CA ASN A 5 -5.21 -2.39 16.17
C ASN A 5 -4.84 -0.91 16.17
N SER A 6 -4.62 -0.32 17.36
CA SER A 6 -4.16 1.06 17.48
C SER A 6 -2.78 1.26 16.87
N VAL A 7 -1.86 0.34 17.13
CA VAL A 7 -0.50 0.38 16.57
C VAL A 7 -0.53 0.27 15.06
N LYS A 8 -1.31 -0.67 14.52
CA LYS A 8 -1.45 -0.85 13.07
C LYS A 8 -1.97 0.41 12.38
N ARG A 9 -2.96 1.07 12.98
CA ARG A 9 -3.50 2.32 12.45
C ARG A 9 -2.49 3.44 12.45
N GLU A 10 -1.74 3.57 13.54
CA GLU A 10 -0.71 4.61 13.63
C GLU A 10 0.41 4.39 12.62
N LEU A 11 0.85 3.13 12.43
CA LEU A 11 1.85 2.79 11.43
C LEU A 11 1.36 3.13 10.01
N ALA A 12 0.10 2.82 9.71
CA ALA A 12 -0.49 3.13 8.42
C ALA A 12 -0.55 4.64 8.18
N LYS A 13 -0.92 5.42 9.20
CA LYS A 13 -0.96 6.88 9.12
C LYS A 13 0.45 7.45 8.90
N ILE A 14 1.44 6.94 9.61
CA ILE A 14 2.82 7.40 9.49
C ILE A 14 3.34 7.13 8.08
N ASN A 15 3.14 5.92 7.56
CA ASN A 15 3.60 5.57 6.22
C ASN A 15 2.89 6.38 5.14
N TYR A 16 1.59 6.61 5.30
CA TYR A 16 0.84 7.47 4.40
C TYR A 16 1.43 8.88 4.38
N ARG A 17 1.74 9.43 5.54
CA ARG A 17 2.31 10.78 5.65
C ARG A 17 3.73 10.83 5.07
N VAL A 18 4.55 9.84 5.36
CA VAL A 18 5.90 9.74 4.78
C VAL A 18 5.80 9.79 3.26
N HIS A 19 4.86 9.06 2.69
CA HIS A 19 4.64 8.99 1.24
C HIS A 19 4.16 10.34 0.67
N THR A 20 3.12 10.92 1.27
CA THR A 20 2.57 12.19 0.78
C THR A 20 3.55 13.35 0.95
N ASP A 21 4.34 13.36 2.03
CA ASP A 21 5.37 14.39 2.23
C ASP A 21 6.48 14.26 1.18
N ALA A 22 6.88 13.05 0.82
CA ALA A 22 7.88 12.83 -0.22
C ALA A 22 7.40 13.38 -1.57
N ILE A 23 6.14 13.12 -1.92
CA ILE A 23 5.53 13.64 -3.14
C ILE A 23 5.53 15.17 -3.12
N LYS A 24 5.10 15.75 -2.00
CA LYS A 24 5.03 17.20 -1.85
C LYS A 24 6.40 17.85 -2.00
N GLU A 25 7.38 17.35 -1.29
CA GLU A 25 8.71 17.96 -1.21
C GLU A 25 9.55 17.74 -2.46
N ASN A 26 9.37 16.63 -3.16
CA ASN A 26 10.21 16.28 -4.30
C ASN A 26 9.56 16.51 -5.66
N ILE A 27 8.25 16.59 -5.72
CA ILE A 27 7.53 16.73 -6.99
C ILE A 27 6.74 18.05 -7.03
N ILE A 28 5.85 18.25 -6.05
CA ILE A 28 4.91 19.37 -6.10
C ILE A 28 5.63 20.71 -5.91
N ILE A 29 6.40 20.84 -4.85
CA ILE A 29 7.09 22.10 -4.55
C ILE A 29 8.17 22.43 -5.59
N PRO A 30 9.12 21.52 -5.90
CA PRO A 30 10.18 21.86 -6.85
C PRO A 30 9.69 22.20 -8.24
N LEU A 31 8.60 21.56 -8.71
CA LEU A 31 8.03 21.80 -10.04
C LEU A 31 6.98 22.90 -10.04
N GLU A 32 6.76 23.56 -8.89
CA GLU A 32 5.79 24.64 -8.75
C GLU A 32 4.40 24.25 -9.25
N ILE A 33 3.98 23.03 -8.93
CA ILE A 33 2.69 22.50 -9.35
C ILE A 33 1.56 23.22 -8.62
N SER A 34 0.55 23.67 -9.38
CA SER A 34 -0.59 24.37 -8.81
C SER A 34 -1.39 23.46 -7.88
N LYS A 35 -2.17 24.08 -6.99
CA LYS A 35 -3.00 23.34 -6.04
C LYS A 35 -3.99 22.40 -6.74
N GLU A 36 -4.54 22.84 -7.86
CA GLU A 36 -5.49 22.04 -8.65
C GLU A 36 -4.81 20.82 -9.29
N LYS A 37 -3.58 21.00 -9.78
CA LYS A 37 -2.82 19.91 -10.38
C LYS A 37 -2.17 19.00 -9.34
N ALA A 38 -1.97 19.48 -8.11
CA ALA A 38 -1.39 18.68 -7.05
C ALA A 38 -2.25 17.46 -6.73
N SER A 39 -3.57 17.62 -6.71
CA SER A 39 -4.48 16.49 -6.46
C SER A 39 -4.34 15.39 -7.51
N VAL A 40 -4.08 15.77 -8.77
CA VAL A 40 -3.84 14.81 -9.85
C VAL A 40 -2.53 14.04 -9.61
N VAL A 41 -1.50 14.73 -9.14
CA VAL A 41 -0.21 14.09 -8.83
C VAL A 41 -0.37 13.08 -7.70
N TYR A 42 -1.05 13.45 -6.62
CA TYR A 42 -1.29 12.53 -5.51
C TYR A 42 -2.11 11.31 -5.97
N ALA A 43 -3.14 11.53 -6.78
CA ALA A 43 -3.96 10.44 -7.31
C ALA A 43 -3.13 9.51 -8.20
N SER A 44 -2.26 10.07 -9.04
CA SER A 44 -1.37 9.29 -9.90
C SER A 44 -0.43 8.41 -9.07
N GLU A 45 0.12 8.94 -7.99
CA GLU A 45 0.99 8.16 -7.11
C GLU A 45 0.23 7.07 -6.36
N ALA A 46 -1.01 7.34 -5.97
CA ALA A 46 -1.88 6.33 -5.39
C ALA A 46 -2.18 5.21 -6.40
N ASP A 47 -2.39 5.57 -7.66
CA ASP A 47 -2.59 4.57 -8.73
C ASP A 47 -1.37 3.68 -8.90
N VAL A 48 -0.17 4.23 -8.81
CA VAL A 48 1.06 3.44 -8.88
C VAL A 48 1.07 2.34 -7.81
N LEU A 49 0.71 2.69 -6.59
CA LEU A 49 0.66 1.72 -5.49
C LEU A 49 -0.41 0.65 -5.73
N ASN A 50 -1.59 1.07 -6.17
CA ASN A 50 -2.68 0.13 -6.41
C ASN A 50 -2.33 -0.84 -7.56
N VAL A 51 -1.73 -0.34 -8.63
CA VAL A 51 -1.29 -1.19 -9.74
C VAL A 51 -0.17 -2.14 -9.29
N ALA A 52 0.78 -1.64 -8.50
CA ALA A 52 1.87 -2.47 -7.99
C ALA A 52 1.36 -3.62 -7.13
N MET A 53 0.33 -3.38 -6.31
CA MET A 53 -0.21 -4.36 -5.38
C MET A 53 -1.31 -5.23 -5.99
N PHE A 54 -2.26 -4.61 -6.69
CA PHE A 54 -3.50 -5.28 -7.14
C PHE A 54 -3.57 -5.49 -8.65
N GLY A 55 -2.64 -4.91 -9.41
CA GLY A 55 -2.65 -5.00 -10.86
C GLY A 55 -3.66 -4.09 -11.54
N MET A 56 -4.28 -3.18 -10.80
CA MET A 56 -5.27 -2.27 -11.35
C MET A 56 -5.38 -1.00 -10.50
N THR A 57 -5.89 0.07 -11.12
CA THR A 57 -6.18 1.31 -10.41
C THR A 57 -7.50 1.21 -9.65
N ALA A 58 -7.74 2.15 -8.74
CA ALA A 58 -9.01 2.23 -8.03
C ALA A 58 -10.19 2.42 -9.01
N LYS A 59 -9.98 3.22 -10.06
CA LYS A 59 -11.01 3.46 -11.08
C LYS A 59 -11.35 2.17 -11.83
N GLU A 60 -10.33 1.43 -12.26
CA GLU A 60 -10.51 0.16 -12.97
C GLU A 60 -11.27 -0.85 -12.09
N TRP A 61 -10.91 -0.90 -10.81
CA TRP A 61 -11.59 -1.77 -9.86
C TRP A 61 -13.08 -1.43 -9.73
N ARG A 62 -13.41 -0.13 -9.61
CA ARG A 62 -14.80 0.31 -9.50
C ARG A 62 -15.59 -0.04 -10.76
N GLU A 63 -15.00 0.11 -11.94
CA GLU A 63 -15.64 -0.26 -13.20
C GLU A 63 -15.93 -1.75 -13.29
N LYS A 64 -15.05 -2.59 -12.74
CA LYS A 64 -15.24 -4.04 -12.70
C LYS A 64 -16.17 -4.51 -11.60
N ASN A 65 -16.41 -3.68 -10.60
CA ASN A 65 -17.23 -4.03 -9.42
C ASN A 65 -18.30 -2.97 -9.15
N PRO A 66 -19.19 -2.71 -10.13
CA PRO A 66 -20.16 -1.61 -10.00
C PRO A 66 -21.16 -1.81 -8.86
N ASP A 67 -21.39 -3.04 -8.44
CA ASP A 67 -22.34 -3.36 -7.37
C ASP A 67 -21.76 -3.27 -5.97
N LYS A 68 -20.43 -3.11 -5.87
CA LYS A 68 -19.75 -3.05 -4.56
C LYS A 68 -19.59 -1.61 -4.12
N LYS A 69 -19.87 -1.36 -2.84
CA LYS A 69 -19.64 -0.06 -2.22
C LYS A 69 -18.19 0.04 -1.78
N GLY A 70 -17.67 1.26 -1.70
CA GLY A 70 -16.33 1.51 -1.22
C GLY A 70 -15.29 1.45 -2.32
N ASN A 71 -14.08 1.08 -1.96
CA ASN A 71 -12.96 1.03 -2.90
C ASN A 71 -12.19 -0.29 -2.74
N ILE A 72 -11.17 -0.45 -3.58
CA ILE A 72 -10.39 -1.68 -3.64
C ILE A 72 -9.77 -2.07 -2.28
N ARG A 73 -9.36 -1.08 -1.48
CA ARG A 73 -8.74 -1.33 -0.18
C ARG A 73 -9.72 -1.89 0.84
N ASP A 74 -11.01 -1.57 0.71
CA ASP A 74 -12.03 -2.09 1.61
C ASP A 74 -12.23 -3.59 1.48
N TYR A 75 -11.81 -4.17 0.36
CA TYR A 75 -11.95 -5.61 0.08
C TYR A 75 -10.60 -6.33 0.11
N ALA A 76 -9.54 -5.63 0.49
CA ALA A 76 -8.20 -6.21 0.59
C ALA A 76 -8.03 -6.97 1.89
N GLU A 77 -7.23 -8.02 1.85
CA GLU A 77 -6.82 -8.74 3.05
C GLU A 77 -5.84 -7.88 3.86
N VAL A 78 -5.72 -8.14 5.15
CA VAL A 78 -4.81 -7.37 6.01
C VAL A 78 -3.36 -7.49 5.55
N SER A 79 -2.94 -8.66 5.08
CA SER A 79 -1.61 -8.83 4.52
C SER A 79 -1.36 -7.89 3.35
N GLN A 80 -2.36 -7.70 2.48
CA GLN A 80 -2.27 -6.75 1.36
C GLN A 80 -2.20 -5.31 1.85
N LEU A 81 -2.94 -4.96 2.89
CA LEU A 81 -2.91 -3.62 3.47
C LEU A 81 -1.56 -3.32 4.12
N VAL A 82 -0.97 -4.31 4.80
CA VAL A 82 0.38 -4.18 5.36
C VAL A 82 1.39 -4.00 4.24
N CYS A 83 1.27 -4.78 3.17
CA CYS A 83 2.13 -4.63 2.00
C CYS A 83 2.01 -3.23 1.39
N LEU A 84 0.78 -2.71 1.23
CA LEU A 84 0.57 -1.35 0.72
C LEU A 84 1.27 -0.31 1.59
N SER A 85 1.19 -0.44 2.91
CA SER A 85 1.86 0.46 3.84
C SER A 85 3.37 0.42 3.63
N ASN A 86 3.94 -0.77 3.44
CA ASN A 86 5.36 -0.93 3.15
C ASN A 86 5.72 -0.31 1.79
N LEU A 87 4.84 -0.45 0.80
CA LEU A 87 5.06 0.16 -0.52
C LEU A 87 5.02 1.68 -0.46
N GLU A 88 4.19 2.26 0.39
CA GLU A 88 4.17 3.71 0.59
C GLU A 88 5.52 4.21 1.07
N ASN A 89 6.10 3.52 2.04
CA ASN A 89 7.42 3.87 2.57
C ASN A 89 8.50 3.70 1.51
N LEU A 90 8.49 2.58 0.80
CA LEU A 90 9.45 2.33 -0.27
C LEU A 90 9.33 3.36 -1.40
N ASN A 91 8.10 3.69 -1.80
CA ASN A 91 7.89 4.69 -2.85
C ASN A 91 8.42 6.07 -2.42
N ALA A 92 8.21 6.44 -1.16
CA ALA A 92 8.78 7.68 -0.62
C ALA A 92 10.30 7.70 -0.76
N TYR A 93 10.96 6.60 -0.39
CA TYR A 93 12.41 6.48 -0.52
C TYR A 93 12.86 6.62 -1.98
N LEU A 94 12.16 5.96 -2.90
CA LEU A 94 12.49 6.03 -4.33
C LEU A 94 12.26 7.43 -4.89
N ILE A 95 11.20 8.11 -4.46
CA ILE A 95 10.93 9.51 -4.83
C ILE A 95 12.04 10.40 -4.33
N ASP A 96 12.46 10.25 -3.07
CA ASP A 96 13.54 11.03 -2.48
C ASP A 96 14.85 10.86 -3.26
N ASN A 97 15.04 9.71 -3.88
CA ASN A 97 16.25 9.41 -4.66
C ASN A 97 16.09 9.70 -6.15
N GLY A 98 15.02 10.38 -6.55
CA GLY A 98 14.83 10.83 -7.92
C GLY A 98 14.48 9.75 -8.92
N VAL A 99 14.01 8.59 -8.45
CA VAL A 99 13.61 7.49 -9.35
C VAL A 99 12.30 7.84 -10.05
N GLY A 100 12.25 7.70 -11.36
CA GLY A 100 11.06 8.02 -12.15
C GLY A 100 9.89 7.06 -11.88
N GLN A 101 8.68 7.53 -12.18
CA GLN A 101 7.46 6.80 -11.84
C GLN A 101 7.40 5.39 -12.46
N GLN A 102 7.82 5.25 -13.72
CA GLN A 102 7.78 3.93 -14.39
C GLN A 102 8.73 2.94 -13.72
N GLU A 103 9.94 3.37 -13.40
CA GLU A 103 10.88 2.53 -12.68
C GLU A 103 10.39 2.21 -11.28
N ARG A 104 9.76 3.18 -10.62
CA ARG A 104 9.19 2.96 -9.29
C ARG A 104 8.09 1.91 -9.33
N LEU A 105 7.23 1.96 -10.34
CA LEU A 105 6.18 0.94 -10.49
C LEU A 105 6.78 -0.47 -10.57
N ILE A 106 7.84 -0.64 -11.37
CA ILE A 106 8.51 -1.93 -11.51
C ILE A 106 9.08 -2.41 -10.16
N GLU A 107 9.78 -1.53 -9.47
CA GLU A 107 10.40 -1.87 -8.18
C GLU A 107 9.35 -2.18 -7.11
N LEU A 108 8.29 -1.38 -7.06
CA LEU A 108 7.20 -1.59 -6.12
C LEU A 108 6.48 -2.91 -6.38
N ASN A 109 6.24 -3.22 -7.65
CA ASN A 109 5.59 -4.50 -8.00
C ASN A 109 6.45 -5.70 -7.61
N LYS A 110 7.77 -5.64 -7.87
CA LYS A 110 8.70 -6.68 -7.43
C LYS A 110 8.65 -6.87 -5.91
N SER A 111 8.63 -5.76 -5.18
CA SER A 111 8.57 -5.80 -3.72
C SER A 111 7.24 -6.38 -3.23
N ALA A 112 6.12 -5.99 -3.87
CA ALA A 112 4.81 -6.54 -3.53
C ALA A 112 4.76 -8.05 -3.72
N ILE A 113 5.26 -8.53 -4.85
CA ILE A 113 5.30 -9.96 -5.15
C ILE A 113 6.13 -10.70 -4.09
N ARG A 114 7.29 -10.15 -3.76
CA ARG A 114 8.18 -10.74 -2.75
C ARG A 114 7.52 -10.78 -1.37
N GLN A 115 6.91 -9.66 -0.95
CA GLN A 115 6.24 -9.57 0.34
C GLN A 115 5.08 -10.55 0.44
N MET A 116 4.25 -10.62 -0.59
CA MET A 116 3.10 -11.52 -0.57
C MET A 116 3.53 -12.99 -0.55
N LYS A 117 4.64 -13.32 -1.22
CA LYS A 117 5.22 -14.68 -1.12
C LYS A 117 5.62 -15.02 0.31
N VAL A 118 6.26 -14.09 1.00
CA VAL A 118 6.66 -14.29 2.40
C VAL A 118 5.42 -14.46 3.28
N PHE A 119 4.41 -13.62 3.12
CA PHE A 119 3.16 -13.75 3.88
C PHE A 119 2.50 -15.11 3.65
N GLU A 120 2.46 -15.59 2.41
CA GLU A 120 1.90 -16.90 2.09
C GLU A 120 2.72 -18.04 2.68
N THR A 121 4.05 -17.98 2.54
CA THR A 121 4.96 -19.00 3.06
C THR A 121 4.89 -19.11 4.58
N GLU A 122 4.86 -17.97 5.26
CA GLU A 122 4.74 -17.92 6.71
C GLU A 122 3.31 -18.15 7.19
N ASN A 123 2.36 -18.23 6.23
CA ASN A 123 0.95 -18.42 6.54
C ASN A 123 0.43 -17.35 7.51
N LEU A 124 0.89 -16.11 7.31
CA LEU A 124 0.54 -15.00 8.17
C LEU A 124 -0.74 -14.34 7.67
N LYS A 125 -1.82 -14.54 8.40
CA LYS A 125 -3.09 -13.84 8.19
C LYS A 125 -3.31 -12.92 9.37
N LEU A 126 -2.92 -11.68 9.22
CA LEU A 126 -2.96 -10.72 10.33
C LEU A 126 -4.38 -10.36 10.76
N THR A 127 -5.37 -10.59 9.89
CA THR A 127 -6.78 -10.35 10.22
C THR A 127 -7.32 -11.29 11.29
N ASP A 128 -6.92 -12.56 11.23
CA ASP A 128 -7.50 -13.59 12.08
C ASP A 128 -6.75 -13.73 13.40
N GLY A 129 -5.62 -13.05 13.50
CA GLY A 129 -4.88 -12.85 14.72
C GLY A 129 -4.49 -14.15 15.42
N VAL A 130 -4.87 -14.22 16.69
CA VAL A 130 -4.46 -15.31 17.59
C VAL A 130 -4.95 -16.67 17.13
N SER A 131 -6.12 -16.72 16.52
CA SER A 131 -6.74 -17.98 16.10
C SER A 131 -5.90 -18.69 15.06
N ASP A 132 -5.45 -17.97 14.02
CA ASP A 132 -4.60 -18.54 12.98
C ASP A 132 -3.21 -18.92 13.52
N THR A 133 -2.68 -18.12 14.40
CA THR A 133 -1.39 -18.40 15.03
C THR A 133 -1.44 -19.70 15.82
N LEU A 134 -2.50 -19.90 16.56
CA LEU A 134 -2.69 -21.14 17.33
C LEU A 134 -2.84 -22.37 16.42
N ASN A 135 -3.61 -22.23 15.35
CA ASN A 135 -3.81 -23.32 14.40
C ASN A 135 -2.49 -23.71 13.73
N ASN A 136 -1.67 -22.74 13.35
CA ASN A 136 -0.38 -23.00 12.73
C ASN A 136 0.56 -23.72 13.71
N ASN A 137 0.55 -23.31 14.97
CA ASN A 137 1.37 -23.95 15.98
C ASN A 137 0.94 -25.40 16.22
N GLN A 138 -0.36 -25.69 16.15
CA GLN A 138 -0.86 -27.04 16.30
C GLN A 138 -0.49 -27.93 15.11
N VAL A 139 -0.54 -27.39 13.90
CA VAL A 139 -0.20 -28.15 12.69
C VAL A 139 1.28 -28.52 12.64
N ASN A 140 2.14 -27.67 13.17
CA ASN A 140 3.59 -27.87 13.13
C ASN A 140 4.11 -28.77 14.27
N LYS A 141 3.25 -29.25 15.09
CA LYS A 141 3.58 -30.25 16.12
C LYS A 141 3.31 -31.65 15.60
#